data_68dc5be2d53760e45822f59c5c84be28
#
_entry.id   68dc5be2d53760e45822f59c5c84be28
#
_cell.length_a   1.000
_cell.length_b   1.000
_cell.length_c   1.000
_cell.angle_alpha   90.00
_cell.angle_beta   90.00
_cell.angle_gamma   90.00
#
_symmetry.space_group_name_H-M   'P 1'
#
loop_
_entity.id
_entity.type
_entity.pdbx_description
1 polymer ?
#
loop_
_entity_poly.entity_id
_entity_poly.type
_entity_poly.pdbx_seq_one_letter_code
_entity_poly.pdbx_strand_id
1 'polypeptide(L)'
;MVPSRSLLMALVLAALSCGAAAQQARFYNPGYNFFTPQQDVQVGKQAEAQELSKLPILRDPQAEQYITGLGDQLAAHMPGPKFPYRFHIVNSNDINAFALPGGPIFVNKGAICAADTEAQLAGVVAHEESHVALRHSTHMASQQELYAIPLQLFGAALGTGTAATVARVAAQIGVQAMFLKYSRTDESQADALGAQVMSSAGFDPRQMAVFFQKLEAQPGSSTLQFLSDHPNPGNRMAAIEREIPELGPHPPYRPSSPQFTQVHARLCGH
;
A
#
# COMPACT_ATOMS: atom_id res chain seq x y z
N MET A 1 -60.94 45.45 27.11
CA MET A 1 -59.95 45.48 26.00
C MET A 1 -58.73 44.72 26.44
N VAL A 2 -58.55 43.47 25.99
CA VAL A 2 -57.47 42.63 26.36
C VAL A 2 -56.63 42.41 25.09
N PRO A 3 -55.35 42.69 25.08
CA PRO A 3 -54.51 42.32 23.91
C PRO A 3 -54.07 40.86 23.96
N SER A 4 -54.27 40.20 22.83
CA SER A 4 -53.87 38.80 22.58
C SER A 4 -52.35 38.64 22.59
N ARG A 5 -51.89 37.69 23.36
CA ARG A 5 -50.49 37.24 23.33
C ARG A 5 -50.34 36.16 22.26
N SER A 6 -49.83 36.54 21.12
CA SER A 6 -49.34 35.60 20.11
C SER A 6 -47.98 35.12 20.52
N LEU A 7 -47.93 33.84 20.96
CA LEU A 7 -46.69 33.13 21.29
C LEU A 7 -46.03 32.69 19.98
N LEU A 8 -45.03 33.39 19.53
CA LEU A 8 -44.12 32.93 18.46
C LEU A 8 -43.22 31.83 19.05
N MET A 9 -43.57 30.61 18.74
CA MET A 9 -42.74 29.44 19.02
C MET A 9 -41.71 29.30 17.89
N ALA A 10 -40.53 29.91 18.09
CA ALA A 10 -39.41 29.70 17.19
C ALA A 10 -38.85 28.29 17.40
N LEU A 11 -39.20 27.39 16.46
CA LEU A 11 -38.55 26.08 16.34
C LEU A 11 -37.13 26.32 15.86
N VAL A 12 -36.14 26.26 16.77
CA VAL A 12 -34.73 26.11 16.43
C VAL A 12 -34.52 24.67 16.04
N LEU A 13 -34.56 24.34 14.74
CA LEU A 13 -34.04 23.12 14.20
C LEU A 13 -32.50 23.20 14.32
N ALA A 14 -31.96 22.69 15.42
CA ALA A 14 -30.56 22.35 15.49
C ALA A 14 -30.34 21.16 14.55
N ALA A 15 -29.91 21.44 13.33
CA ALA A 15 -29.34 20.44 12.44
C ALA A 15 -28.07 19.92 13.13
N LEU A 16 -28.18 18.82 13.86
CA LEU A 16 -27.04 17.99 14.24
C LEU A 16 -26.46 17.44 12.94
N SER A 17 -25.57 18.21 12.32
CA SER A 17 -24.61 17.68 11.37
C SER A 17 -23.70 16.75 12.16
N CYS A 18 -24.11 15.49 12.29
CA CYS A 18 -23.22 14.40 12.69
C CYS A 18 -22.21 14.27 11.56
N GLY A 19 -21.18 15.10 11.60
CA GLY A 19 -19.98 14.89 10.81
C GLY A 19 -19.42 13.56 11.28
N ALA A 20 -19.63 12.50 10.50
CA ALA A 20 -18.93 11.26 10.67
C ALA A 20 -17.44 11.63 10.56
N ALA A 21 -16.77 11.79 11.70
CA ALA A 21 -15.32 11.91 11.72
C ALA A 21 -14.80 10.65 11.05
N ALA A 22 -14.22 10.78 9.86
CA ALA A 22 -13.57 9.68 9.19
C ALA A 22 -12.55 9.14 10.18
N GLN A 23 -12.75 7.90 10.62
CA GLN A 23 -11.86 7.26 11.58
C GLN A 23 -10.51 7.13 10.88
N GLN A 24 -9.48 7.75 11.44
CA GLN A 24 -8.15 7.67 10.88
C GLN A 24 -7.68 6.21 10.93
N ALA A 25 -7.11 5.73 9.83
CA ALA A 25 -6.56 4.40 9.76
C ALA A 25 -5.54 4.17 10.90
N ARG A 26 -5.59 3.00 11.52
CA ARG A 26 -4.66 2.63 12.60
C ARG A 26 -3.26 2.54 12.03
N PHE A 27 -2.32 3.21 12.66
CA PHE A 27 -0.91 3.07 12.32
C PHE A 27 -0.30 1.93 13.14
N TYR A 28 0.20 0.93 12.44
CA TYR A 28 0.93 -0.18 13.05
C TYR A 28 2.40 0.18 13.16
N ASN A 29 3.01 -0.08 14.31
CA ASN A 29 4.44 0.14 14.50
C ASN A 29 5.19 -1.18 14.19
N PRO A 30 5.97 -1.27 13.10
CA PRO A 30 6.70 -2.48 12.75
C PRO A 30 7.89 -2.76 13.69
N GLY A 31 8.22 -1.80 14.58
CA GLY A 31 9.32 -1.92 15.52
C GLY A 31 10.44 -0.93 15.24
N TYR A 32 11.63 -1.28 15.73
CA TYR A 32 12.80 -0.41 15.64
C TYR A 32 13.33 -0.29 14.21
N ASN A 33 13.62 0.94 13.78
CA ASN A 33 14.14 1.24 12.46
C ASN A 33 15.29 2.25 12.57
N PHE A 34 16.49 1.89 12.08
CA PHE A 34 17.67 2.77 12.08
C PHE A 34 17.54 3.95 11.11
N PHE A 35 16.66 3.82 10.11
CA PHE A 35 16.49 4.83 9.07
C PHE A 35 15.43 5.84 9.47
N THR A 36 15.64 7.10 9.11
CA THR A 36 14.59 8.12 9.14
C THR A 36 13.71 8.01 7.89
N PRO A 37 12.47 8.56 7.89
CA PRO A 37 11.65 8.61 6.67
C PRO A 37 12.35 9.30 5.48
N GLN A 38 13.17 10.32 5.74
CA GLN A 38 13.96 11.00 4.71
C GLN A 38 15.04 10.10 4.11
N GLN A 39 15.66 9.25 4.92
CA GLN A 39 16.61 8.25 4.44
C GLN A 39 15.93 7.15 3.64
N ASP A 40 14.69 6.74 4.01
CA ASP A 40 13.90 5.81 3.19
C ASP A 40 13.70 6.36 1.78
N VAL A 41 13.33 7.64 1.66
CA VAL A 41 13.18 8.30 0.34
C VAL A 41 14.50 8.30 -0.45
N GLN A 42 15.63 8.50 0.22
CA GLN A 42 16.94 8.47 -0.45
C GLN A 42 17.30 7.05 -0.91
N VAL A 43 17.10 6.05 -0.05
CA VAL A 43 17.29 4.63 -0.37
C VAL A 43 16.41 4.23 -1.54
N GLY A 44 15.12 4.55 -1.47
CA GLY A 44 14.16 4.22 -2.52
C GLY A 44 14.49 4.87 -3.86
N LYS A 45 14.87 6.14 -3.87
CA LYS A 45 15.26 6.84 -5.11
C LYS A 45 16.46 6.19 -5.80
N GLN A 46 17.45 5.73 -5.02
CA GLN A 46 18.62 5.04 -5.59
C GLN A 46 18.25 3.64 -6.10
N ALA A 47 17.46 2.89 -5.35
CA ALA A 47 16.95 1.58 -5.75
C ALA A 47 16.05 1.68 -7.00
N GLU A 48 15.15 2.67 -7.05
CA GLU A 48 14.29 2.95 -8.20
C GLU A 48 15.12 3.16 -9.48
N ALA A 49 16.16 3.96 -9.43
CA ALA A 49 17.02 4.19 -10.59
C ALA A 49 17.68 2.89 -11.10
N GLN A 50 18.04 1.98 -10.18
CA GLN A 50 18.57 0.66 -10.54
C GLN A 50 17.50 -0.22 -11.18
N GLU A 51 16.29 -0.28 -10.61
CA GLU A 51 15.22 -1.11 -11.15
C GLU A 51 14.72 -0.58 -12.51
N LEU A 52 14.62 0.74 -12.69
CA LEU A 52 14.30 1.36 -13.98
C LEU A 52 15.31 1.04 -15.09
N SER A 53 16.56 0.73 -14.74
CA SER A 53 17.59 0.34 -15.71
C SER A 53 17.54 -1.13 -16.11
N LYS A 54 16.89 -1.99 -15.31
CA LYS A 54 16.86 -3.45 -15.50
C LYS A 54 15.51 -3.94 -16.01
N LEU A 55 14.42 -3.34 -15.52
CA LEU A 55 13.08 -3.82 -15.79
C LEU A 55 12.54 -3.27 -17.10
N PRO A 56 11.77 -4.08 -17.86
CA PRO A 56 11.08 -3.63 -19.07
C PRO A 56 9.90 -2.75 -18.70
N ILE A 57 10.12 -1.46 -18.48
CA ILE A 57 9.06 -0.52 -18.09
C ILE A 57 8.11 -0.30 -19.27
N LEU A 58 6.81 -0.51 -19.01
CA LEU A 58 5.75 -0.22 -19.96
C LEU A 58 5.60 1.30 -20.14
N ARG A 59 5.71 1.76 -21.37
CA ARG A 59 5.52 3.17 -21.74
C ARG A 59 4.14 3.37 -22.36
N ASP A 60 3.12 3.43 -21.53
CA ASP A 60 1.74 3.72 -21.92
C ASP A 60 1.20 4.85 -21.03
N PRO A 61 1.12 6.09 -21.57
CA PRO A 61 0.74 7.26 -20.78
C PRO A 61 -0.64 7.14 -20.12
N GLN A 62 -1.60 6.45 -20.79
CA GLN A 62 -2.94 6.27 -20.24
C GLN A 62 -2.91 5.30 -19.04
N ALA A 63 -2.17 4.20 -19.15
CA ALA A 63 -2.02 3.25 -18.08
C ALA A 63 -1.20 3.83 -16.92
N GLU A 64 -0.13 4.58 -17.22
CA GLU A 64 0.69 5.27 -16.21
C GLU A 64 -0.15 6.31 -15.43
N GLN A 65 -0.95 7.12 -16.14
CA GLN A 65 -1.85 8.09 -15.51
C GLN A 65 -2.90 7.41 -14.63
N TYR A 66 -3.46 6.29 -15.12
CA TYR A 66 -4.47 5.54 -14.37
C TYR A 66 -3.89 4.97 -13.06
N ILE A 67 -2.75 4.25 -13.12
CA ILE A 67 -2.17 3.62 -11.93
C ILE A 67 -1.70 4.67 -10.92
N THR A 68 -1.16 5.79 -11.39
CA THR A 68 -0.78 6.93 -10.54
C THR A 68 -2.00 7.53 -9.86
N GLY A 69 -3.10 7.77 -10.60
CA GLY A 69 -4.32 8.31 -10.04
C GLY A 69 -4.98 7.38 -9.02
N LEU A 70 -4.93 6.06 -9.24
CA LEU A 70 -5.40 5.06 -8.30
C LEU A 70 -4.57 5.08 -7.00
N GLY A 71 -3.25 5.07 -7.14
CA GLY A 71 -2.34 5.12 -5.99
C GLY A 71 -2.45 6.43 -5.23
N ASP A 72 -2.43 7.58 -5.89
CA ASP A 72 -2.59 8.88 -5.22
C ASP A 72 -3.88 8.96 -4.40
N GLN A 73 -4.96 8.34 -4.90
CA GLN A 73 -6.23 8.29 -4.18
C GLN A 73 -6.12 7.43 -2.92
N LEU A 74 -5.43 6.29 -2.95
CA LEU A 74 -5.19 5.44 -1.79
C LEU A 74 -4.22 6.13 -0.82
N ALA A 75 -3.11 6.67 -1.32
CA ALA A 75 -2.10 7.38 -0.55
C ALA A 75 -2.65 8.58 0.24
N ALA A 76 -3.71 9.23 -0.25
CA ALA A 76 -4.39 10.31 0.46
C ALA A 76 -4.95 9.88 1.82
N HIS A 77 -5.28 8.60 1.96
CA HIS A 77 -5.80 8.00 3.20
C HIS A 77 -4.74 7.28 4.02
N MET A 78 -3.50 7.18 3.53
CA MET A 78 -2.40 6.52 4.24
C MET A 78 -2.01 7.29 5.51
N PRO A 79 -1.97 6.65 6.69
CA PRO A 79 -1.51 7.28 7.92
C PRO A 79 0.04 7.35 7.97
N GLY A 80 0.57 8.03 8.98
CA GLY A 80 2.00 8.10 9.24
C GLY A 80 2.75 9.08 8.35
N PRO A 81 4.04 8.83 8.09
CA PRO A 81 4.87 9.69 7.26
C PRO A 81 4.32 9.81 5.84
N LYS A 82 4.34 11.02 5.29
CA LYS A 82 3.91 11.24 3.90
C LYS A 82 5.11 10.99 2.98
N PHE A 83 4.98 9.93 2.19
CA PHE A 83 5.98 9.56 1.20
C PHE A 83 5.59 10.08 -0.20
N PRO A 84 6.57 10.41 -1.06
CA PRO A 84 6.32 10.77 -2.46
C PRO A 84 6.12 9.49 -3.29
N TYR A 85 4.92 8.93 -3.27
CA TYR A 85 4.61 7.72 -4.03
C TYR A 85 4.81 7.94 -5.53
N ARG A 86 5.36 6.95 -6.21
CA ARG A 86 5.56 6.91 -7.66
C ARG A 86 5.27 5.51 -8.16
N PHE A 87 4.57 5.42 -9.27
CA PHE A 87 4.08 4.15 -9.81
C PHE A 87 4.69 3.87 -11.18
N HIS A 88 5.20 2.67 -11.34
CA HIS A 88 5.77 2.18 -12.59
C HIS A 88 5.08 0.89 -13.00
N ILE A 89 4.71 0.76 -14.26
CA ILE A 89 4.16 -0.49 -14.80
C ILE A 89 5.31 -1.26 -15.46
N VAL A 90 5.52 -2.49 -15.01
CA VAL A 90 6.49 -3.40 -15.62
C VAL A 90 5.79 -4.22 -16.70
N ASN A 91 6.34 -4.25 -17.91
CA ASN A 91 5.82 -5.05 -19.02
C ASN A 91 6.19 -6.53 -18.85
N SER A 92 5.69 -7.12 -17.76
CA SER A 92 5.77 -8.57 -17.47
C SER A 92 4.38 -9.14 -17.32
N ASN A 93 4.19 -10.38 -17.79
CA ASN A 93 2.95 -11.12 -17.57
C ASN A 93 2.92 -11.85 -16.23
N ASP A 94 4.02 -11.85 -15.48
CA ASP A 94 4.05 -12.39 -14.12
C ASP A 94 3.16 -11.54 -13.23
N ILE A 95 2.38 -12.21 -12.38
CA ILE A 95 1.53 -11.52 -11.42
C ILE A 95 2.40 -11.13 -10.25
N ASN A 96 2.85 -9.88 -10.24
CA ASN A 96 3.67 -9.34 -9.15
C ASN A 96 3.49 -7.83 -9.02
N ALA A 97 3.71 -7.33 -7.81
CA ALA A 97 3.93 -5.93 -7.49
C ALA A 97 4.94 -5.87 -6.36
N PHE A 98 5.68 -4.79 -6.24
CA PHE A 98 6.60 -4.58 -5.13
C PHE A 98 6.85 -3.10 -4.87
N ALA A 99 7.10 -2.78 -3.61
CA ALA A 99 7.39 -1.44 -3.16
C ALA A 99 8.85 -1.28 -2.73
N LEU A 100 9.43 -0.13 -3.06
CA LEU A 100 10.72 0.30 -2.54
C LEU A 100 10.52 1.27 -1.37
N PRO A 101 11.49 1.37 -0.45
CA PRO A 101 11.41 2.33 0.65
C PRO A 101 11.10 3.73 0.15
N GLY A 102 10.28 4.47 0.91
CA GLY A 102 10.08 5.89 0.66
C GLY A 102 9.27 6.25 -0.59
N GLY A 103 8.59 5.26 -1.26
CA GLY A 103 7.51 5.58 -2.16
C GLY A 103 7.45 4.96 -3.55
N PRO A 104 8.54 4.53 -4.21
CA PRO A 104 8.42 3.92 -5.53
C PRO A 104 7.73 2.55 -5.46
N ILE A 105 6.75 2.34 -6.35
CA ILE A 105 5.98 1.09 -6.45
C ILE A 105 5.98 0.63 -7.90
N PHE A 106 6.26 -0.65 -8.10
CA PHE A 106 6.27 -1.32 -9.39
C PHE A 106 5.13 -2.31 -9.44
N VAL A 107 4.31 -2.22 -10.49
CA VAL A 107 3.16 -3.11 -10.70
C VAL A 107 3.34 -3.79 -12.05
N ASN A 108 3.42 -5.11 -12.06
CA ASN A 108 3.50 -5.85 -13.30
C ASN A 108 2.17 -5.77 -14.07
N LYS A 109 2.25 -5.72 -15.40
CA LYS A 109 1.08 -5.81 -16.27
C LYS A 109 0.23 -7.05 -15.92
N GLY A 110 0.88 -8.17 -15.59
CA GLY A 110 0.21 -9.40 -15.17
C GLY A 110 -0.69 -9.22 -13.94
N ALA A 111 -0.30 -8.41 -12.96
CA ALA A 111 -1.13 -8.11 -11.80
C ALA A 111 -2.36 -7.27 -12.17
N ILE A 112 -2.20 -6.30 -13.07
CA ILE A 112 -3.32 -5.52 -13.60
C ILE A 112 -4.32 -6.43 -14.33
N CYS A 113 -3.81 -7.33 -15.17
CA CYS A 113 -4.64 -8.24 -15.95
C CYS A 113 -5.28 -9.37 -15.12
N ALA A 114 -4.71 -9.73 -14.00
CA ALA A 114 -5.29 -10.70 -13.08
C ALA A 114 -6.43 -10.13 -12.23
N ALA A 115 -6.53 -8.80 -12.11
CA ALA A 115 -7.57 -8.14 -11.34
C ALA A 115 -8.90 -8.12 -12.13
N ASP A 116 -9.92 -8.79 -11.65
CA ASP A 116 -11.26 -8.82 -12.27
C ASP A 116 -12.01 -7.49 -12.05
N THR A 117 -11.64 -6.76 -11.01
CA THR A 117 -12.27 -5.48 -10.63
C THR A 117 -11.21 -4.45 -10.25
N GLU A 118 -11.56 -3.16 -10.35
CA GLU A 118 -10.70 -2.08 -9.89
C GLU A 118 -10.38 -2.21 -8.38
N ALA A 119 -11.32 -2.69 -7.58
CA ALA A 119 -11.11 -2.89 -6.16
C ALA A 119 -10.08 -4.00 -5.85
N GLN A 120 -9.95 -5.02 -6.72
CA GLN A 120 -8.87 -6.02 -6.60
C GLN A 120 -7.50 -5.38 -6.87
N LEU A 121 -7.39 -4.57 -7.92
CA LEU A 121 -6.14 -3.85 -8.22
C LEU A 121 -5.82 -2.82 -7.13
N ALA A 122 -6.84 -2.10 -6.65
CA ALA A 122 -6.69 -1.18 -5.50
C ALA A 122 -6.18 -1.90 -4.26
N GLY A 123 -6.60 -3.15 -4.05
CA GLY A 123 -6.11 -4.02 -2.98
C GLY A 123 -4.61 -4.30 -3.07
N VAL A 124 -4.12 -4.65 -4.25
CA VAL A 124 -2.68 -4.84 -4.49
C VAL A 124 -1.90 -3.55 -4.22
N VAL A 125 -2.36 -2.43 -4.79
CA VAL A 125 -1.69 -1.13 -4.62
C VAL A 125 -1.70 -0.67 -3.17
N ALA A 126 -2.83 -0.79 -2.47
CA ALA A 126 -2.95 -0.42 -1.05
C ALA A 126 -2.06 -1.28 -0.14
N HIS A 127 -1.89 -2.57 -0.47
CA HIS A 127 -0.98 -3.47 0.22
C HIS A 127 0.48 -3.00 0.06
N GLU A 128 0.91 -2.68 -1.17
CA GLU A 128 2.26 -2.17 -1.43
C GLU A 128 2.50 -0.82 -0.76
N GLU A 129 1.55 0.10 -0.84
CA GLU A 129 1.64 1.39 -0.14
C GLU A 129 1.71 1.21 1.37
N SER A 130 1.05 0.19 1.92
CA SER A 130 1.10 -0.13 3.35
C SER A 130 2.49 -0.59 3.77
N HIS A 131 3.19 -1.38 2.94
CA HIS A 131 4.59 -1.73 3.19
C HIS A 131 5.49 -0.50 3.24
N VAL A 132 5.25 0.50 2.37
CA VAL A 132 5.98 1.78 2.39
C VAL A 132 5.65 2.58 3.65
N ALA A 133 4.36 2.77 3.95
CA ALA A 133 3.91 3.58 5.09
C ALA A 133 4.39 3.02 6.43
N LEU A 134 4.39 1.69 6.56
CA LEU A 134 4.87 0.96 7.73
C LEU A 134 6.39 0.76 7.71
N ARG A 135 7.06 1.11 6.60
CA ARG A 135 8.52 1.11 6.46
C ARG A 135 9.14 -0.29 6.63
N HIS A 136 8.41 -1.34 6.20
CA HIS A 136 8.81 -2.73 6.42
C HIS A 136 10.18 -3.05 5.83
N SER A 137 10.51 -2.56 4.64
CA SER A 137 11.80 -2.83 3.97
C SER A 137 13.01 -2.32 4.76
N THR A 138 12.95 -1.08 5.28
CA THR A 138 14.05 -0.51 6.07
C THR A 138 14.05 -1.00 7.53
N HIS A 139 12.90 -1.40 8.05
CA HIS A 139 12.83 -2.15 9.31
C HIS A 139 13.56 -3.50 9.19
N MET A 140 13.30 -4.28 8.13
CA MET A 140 14.01 -5.53 7.86
C MET A 140 15.52 -5.31 7.68
N ALA A 141 15.90 -4.28 6.91
CA ALA A 141 17.31 -3.92 6.74
C ALA A 141 17.96 -3.58 8.10
N SER A 142 17.23 -2.88 8.96
CA SER A 142 17.70 -2.55 10.32
C SER A 142 17.89 -3.79 11.19
N GLN A 143 17.00 -4.77 11.09
CA GLN A 143 17.15 -6.05 11.77
C GLN A 143 18.37 -6.82 11.28
N GLN A 144 18.58 -6.88 9.95
CA GLN A 144 19.74 -7.57 9.37
C GLN A 144 21.06 -6.92 9.82
N GLU A 145 21.14 -5.57 9.83
CA GLU A 145 22.30 -4.84 10.34
C GLU A 145 22.53 -5.12 11.82
N LEU A 146 21.48 -5.18 12.62
CA LEU A 146 21.58 -5.48 14.05
C LEU A 146 22.21 -6.89 14.28
N TYR A 147 21.84 -7.87 13.48
CA TYR A 147 22.42 -9.20 13.57
C TYR A 147 23.85 -9.30 13.00
N ALA A 148 24.21 -8.41 12.07
CA ALA A 148 25.53 -8.42 11.44
C ALA A 148 26.62 -7.68 12.24
N ILE A 149 26.22 -6.79 13.18
CA ILE A 149 27.15 -6.01 14.00
C ILE A 149 27.60 -6.84 15.21
N PRO A 150 28.91 -7.14 15.39
CA PRO A 150 29.40 -7.69 16.63
C PRO A 150 29.05 -6.77 17.81
N LEU A 151 28.62 -7.33 18.92
CA LEU A 151 28.15 -6.59 20.11
C LEU A 151 29.11 -5.48 20.57
N GLN A 152 30.41 -5.64 20.34
CA GLN A 152 31.48 -4.71 20.68
C GLN A 152 31.49 -3.40 19.83
N LEU A 153 30.87 -3.45 18.63
CA LEU A 153 30.78 -2.30 17.73
C LEU A 153 29.41 -1.59 17.79
N PHE A 154 28.50 -2.12 18.57
CA PHE A 154 27.12 -1.63 18.66
C PHE A 154 27.01 -0.15 19.04
N GLY A 155 27.84 0.30 19.96
CA GLY A 155 27.87 1.71 20.40
C GLY A 155 28.34 2.69 19.34
N ALA A 156 29.22 2.26 18.43
CA ALA A 156 29.76 3.11 17.36
C ALA A 156 28.83 3.21 16.14
N ALA A 157 27.98 2.19 15.93
CA ALA A 157 27.08 2.11 14.79
C ALA A 157 25.76 2.90 14.99
N LEU A 158 25.37 3.14 16.22
CA LEU A 158 24.10 3.80 16.57
C LEU A 158 24.01 5.29 16.17
N GLY A 159 25.08 5.89 15.69
CA GLY A 159 25.13 7.32 15.34
C GLY A 159 25.20 7.65 13.84
N THR A 160 25.30 6.68 12.96
CA THR A 160 25.72 6.95 11.59
C THR A 160 24.77 6.43 10.52
N GLY A 161 23.66 7.13 10.31
CA GLY A 161 22.99 7.11 9.01
C GLY A 161 23.86 7.82 7.97
N THR A 162 25.10 7.31 7.75
CA THR A 162 26.04 7.92 6.80
C THR A 162 25.55 7.70 5.37
N ALA A 163 25.91 8.59 4.44
CA ALA A 163 25.63 8.41 3.02
C ALA A 163 26.08 7.04 2.50
N ALA A 164 27.18 6.49 3.04
CA ALA A 164 27.69 5.17 2.72
C ALA A 164 26.72 4.03 3.15
N THR A 165 26.10 4.15 4.34
CA THR A 165 25.11 3.17 4.80
C THR A 165 23.84 3.22 3.94
N VAL A 166 23.37 4.43 3.62
CA VAL A 166 22.22 4.61 2.71
C VAL A 166 22.51 4.01 1.34
N ALA A 167 23.68 4.30 0.77
CA ALA A 167 24.08 3.76 -0.55
C ALA A 167 24.21 2.23 -0.54
N ARG A 168 24.79 1.65 0.51
CA ARG A 168 24.91 0.20 0.67
C ARG A 168 23.55 -0.50 0.79
N VAL A 169 22.66 0.04 1.63
CA VAL A 169 21.32 -0.51 1.80
C VAL A 169 20.47 -0.33 0.54
N ALA A 170 20.58 0.80 -0.15
CA ALA A 170 19.92 1.02 -1.43
C ALA A 170 20.38 0.00 -2.50
N ALA A 171 21.68 -0.27 -2.57
CA ALA A 171 22.21 -1.28 -3.49
C ALA A 171 21.69 -2.69 -3.13
N GLN A 172 21.67 -3.03 -1.84
CA GLN A 172 21.16 -4.32 -1.38
C GLN A 172 19.66 -4.47 -1.66
N ILE A 173 18.85 -3.47 -1.34
CA ILE A 173 17.40 -3.46 -1.62
C ILE A 173 17.17 -3.49 -3.13
N GLY A 174 17.86 -2.67 -3.92
CA GLY A 174 17.70 -2.66 -5.37
C GLY A 174 18.06 -3.97 -6.05
N VAL A 175 19.06 -4.71 -5.55
CA VAL A 175 19.39 -6.06 -6.07
C VAL A 175 18.34 -7.10 -5.64
N GLN A 176 17.71 -6.91 -4.48
CA GLN A 176 16.78 -7.85 -3.86
C GLN A 176 15.32 -7.39 -3.89
N ALA A 177 15.01 -6.23 -4.49
CA ALA A 177 13.67 -5.66 -4.46
C ALA A 177 12.58 -6.63 -4.93
N MET A 178 12.91 -7.43 -5.95
CA MET A 178 12.04 -8.50 -6.47
C MET A 178 12.05 -9.78 -5.60
N PHE A 179 12.86 -9.82 -4.53
CA PHE A 179 13.03 -11.00 -3.68
C PHE A 179 12.92 -10.65 -2.19
N LEU A 180 12.42 -9.46 -1.85
CA LEU A 180 12.15 -9.09 -0.47
C LEU A 180 11.04 -10.00 0.07
N LYS A 181 11.40 -10.83 1.02
CA LYS A 181 10.45 -11.72 1.68
C LYS A 181 10.06 -11.12 3.02
N TYR A 182 8.87 -10.60 3.09
CA TYR A 182 8.32 -10.07 4.33
C TYR A 182 7.95 -11.16 5.33
N SER A 183 7.93 -10.82 6.62
CA SER A 183 7.42 -11.74 7.62
C SER A 183 5.89 -11.82 7.54
N ARG A 184 5.30 -12.91 8.06
CA ARG A 184 3.84 -13.03 8.15
C ARG A 184 3.20 -11.91 8.99
N THR A 185 3.95 -11.34 9.93
CA THR A 185 3.50 -10.18 10.72
C THR A 185 3.44 -8.93 9.85
N ASP A 186 4.48 -8.68 9.03
CA ASP A 186 4.50 -7.55 8.10
C ASP A 186 3.35 -7.64 7.10
N GLU A 187 3.10 -8.85 6.57
CA GLU A 187 1.99 -9.12 5.67
C GLU A 187 0.62 -8.85 6.33
N SER A 188 0.44 -9.33 7.57
CA SER A 188 -0.80 -9.08 8.32
C SER A 188 -1.02 -7.60 8.61
N GLN A 189 0.04 -6.85 8.87
CA GLN A 189 -0.04 -5.40 9.08
C GLN A 189 -0.35 -4.66 7.77
N ALA A 190 0.26 -5.09 6.65
CA ALA A 190 0.00 -4.52 5.33
C ALA A 190 -1.43 -4.80 4.87
N ASP A 191 -1.95 -6.02 5.09
CA ASP A 191 -3.34 -6.38 4.82
C ASP A 191 -4.32 -5.53 5.64
N ALA A 192 -4.08 -5.39 6.94
CA ALA A 192 -4.98 -4.65 7.84
C ALA A 192 -4.98 -3.15 7.52
N LEU A 193 -3.81 -2.54 7.28
CA LEU A 193 -3.73 -1.14 6.89
C LEU A 193 -4.29 -0.92 5.49
N GLY A 194 -3.97 -1.78 4.54
CA GLY A 194 -4.49 -1.71 3.17
C GLY A 194 -6.02 -1.79 3.12
N ALA A 195 -6.63 -2.68 3.92
CA ALA A 195 -8.08 -2.78 4.04
C ALA A 195 -8.72 -1.48 4.57
N GLN A 196 -8.11 -0.85 5.57
CA GLN A 196 -8.58 0.42 6.12
C GLN A 196 -8.49 1.55 5.08
N VAL A 197 -7.37 1.62 4.36
CA VAL A 197 -7.15 2.62 3.30
C VAL A 197 -8.11 2.42 2.14
N MET A 198 -8.31 1.18 1.68
CA MET A 198 -9.30 0.85 0.64
C MET A 198 -10.70 1.33 1.01
N SER A 199 -11.16 0.99 2.22
CA SER A 199 -12.48 1.40 2.70
C SER A 199 -12.62 2.92 2.72
N SER A 200 -11.61 3.63 3.24
CA SER A 200 -11.59 5.09 3.29
C SER A 200 -11.59 5.73 1.90
N ALA A 201 -10.97 5.08 0.92
CA ALA A 201 -10.97 5.49 -0.49
C ALA A 201 -12.22 5.06 -1.27
N GLY A 202 -13.17 4.35 -0.62
CA GLY A 202 -14.44 3.92 -1.21
C GLY A 202 -14.36 2.59 -1.98
N PHE A 203 -13.33 1.79 -1.78
CA PHE A 203 -13.21 0.44 -2.33
C PHE A 203 -13.59 -0.63 -1.30
N ASP A 204 -14.18 -1.73 -1.74
CA ASP A 204 -14.48 -2.87 -0.89
C ASP A 204 -13.17 -3.60 -0.49
N PRO A 205 -12.77 -3.56 0.79
CA PRO A 205 -11.51 -4.17 1.23
C PRO A 205 -11.49 -5.70 1.07
N ARG A 206 -12.66 -6.37 1.02
CA ARG A 206 -12.74 -7.82 0.79
C ARG A 206 -12.16 -8.22 -0.56
N GLN A 207 -12.17 -7.31 -1.54
CA GLN A 207 -11.64 -7.59 -2.88
C GLN A 207 -10.12 -7.81 -2.89
N MET A 208 -9.38 -7.26 -1.94
CA MET A 208 -7.97 -7.57 -1.74
C MET A 208 -7.78 -9.04 -1.37
N ALA A 209 -8.54 -9.55 -0.40
CA ALA A 209 -8.45 -10.96 -0.01
C ALA A 209 -8.92 -11.90 -1.13
N VAL A 210 -9.97 -11.51 -1.87
CA VAL A 210 -10.45 -12.27 -3.04
C VAL A 210 -9.35 -12.40 -4.09
N PHE A 211 -8.62 -11.31 -4.37
CA PHE A 211 -7.49 -11.34 -5.31
C PHE A 211 -6.40 -12.31 -4.85
N PHE A 212 -5.96 -12.21 -3.60
CA PHE A 212 -4.91 -13.08 -3.08
C PHE A 212 -5.33 -14.55 -3.02
N GLN A 213 -6.57 -14.86 -2.63
CA GLN A 213 -7.11 -16.22 -2.68
C GLN A 213 -7.17 -16.78 -4.09
N LYS A 214 -7.51 -15.94 -5.09
CA LYS A 214 -7.48 -16.32 -6.50
C LYS A 214 -6.06 -16.73 -6.93
N LEU A 215 -5.03 -16.00 -6.51
CA LEU A 215 -3.64 -16.35 -6.81
C LEU A 215 -3.22 -17.67 -6.14
N GLU A 216 -3.61 -17.88 -4.90
CA GLU A 216 -3.30 -19.12 -4.17
C GLU A 216 -3.99 -20.36 -4.78
N ALA A 217 -5.22 -20.19 -5.30
CA ALA A 217 -5.98 -21.26 -5.92
C ALA A 217 -5.48 -21.63 -7.33
N GLN A 218 -4.67 -20.78 -7.97
CA GLN A 218 -4.12 -20.98 -9.31
C GLN A 218 -2.59 -20.98 -9.29
N PRO A 219 -1.93 -21.93 -8.62
CA PRO A 219 -0.48 -21.99 -8.56
C PRO A 219 0.07 -22.25 -9.96
N GLY A 220 0.69 -21.24 -10.54
CA GLY A 220 1.40 -21.28 -11.81
C GLY A 220 2.73 -20.56 -11.70
N SER A 221 3.60 -20.71 -12.70
CA SER A 221 4.89 -19.98 -12.69
C SER A 221 4.72 -18.47 -12.55
N SER A 222 3.62 -17.91 -13.09
CA SER A 222 3.32 -16.48 -13.06
C SER A 222 2.89 -15.94 -11.68
N THR A 223 2.43 -16.81 -10.76
CA THR A 223 1.99 -16.42 -9.41
C THR A 223 3.02 -16.72 -8.33
N LEU A 224 4.00 -17.58 -8.63
CA LEU A 224 4.98 -18.07 -7.64
C LEU A 224 5.80 -16.93 -7.03
N GLN A 225 6.18 -15.93 -7.83
CA GLN A 225 6.99 -14.82 -7.34
C GLN A 225 6.22 -14.01 -6.29
N PHE A 226 4.99 -13.58 -6.60
CA PHE A 226 4.18 -12.81 -5.66
C PHE A 226 3.97 -13.57 -4.33
N LEU A 227 3.58 -14.84 -4.40
CA LEU A 227 3.34 -15.66 -3.21
C LEU A 227 4.63 -15.97 -2.41
N SER A 228 5.80 -15.93 -3.09
CA SER A 228 7.10 -16.07 -2.43
C SER A 228 7.49 -14.82 -1.66
N ASP A 229 7.24 -13.65 -2.25
CA ASP A 229 7.60 -12.35 -1.69
C ASP A 229 6.60 -11.94 -0.59
N HIS A 230 5.33 -12.32 -0.77
CA HIS A 230 4.20 -12.04 0.13
C HIS A 230 3.60 -13.34 0.69
N PRO A 231 4.28 -13.98 1.67
CA PRO A 231 3.80 -15.23 2.24
C PRO A 231 2.47 -15.03 2.97
N ASN A 232 1.51 -15.93 2.70
CA ASN A 232 0.20 -15.86 3.33
C ASN A 232 0.30 -15.80 4.86
N PRO A 233 -0.20 -14.72 5.53
CA PRO A 233 -0.15 -14.58 6.98
C PRO A 233 -1.17 -15.50 7.71
N GLY A 234 -2.01 -16.22 6.96
CA GLY A 234 -3.07 -17.06 7.46
C GLY A 234 -4.39 -16.80 6.72
N ASN A 235 -5.52 -16.85 7.40
CA ASN A 235 -6.80 -16.57 6.76
C ASN A 235 -7.00 -15.05 6.56
N ARG A 236 -6.49 -14.52 5.42
CA ARG A 236 -6.59 -13.10 5.03
C ARG A 236 -8.04 -12.61 4.98
N MET A 237 -8.95 -13.41 4.41
CA MET A 237 -10.36 -13.02 4.34
C MET A 237 -10.94 -12.78 5.73
N ALA A 238 -10.79 -13.74 6.64
CA ALA A 238 -11.29 -13.58 8.00
C ALA A 238 -10.58 -12.47 8.78
N ALA A 239 -9.31 -12.17 8.47
CA ALA A 239 -8.58 -11.07 9.07
C ALA A 239 -9.16 -9.72 8.60
N ILE A 240 -9.37 -9.54 7.30
CA ILE A 240 -9.96 -8.33 6.72
C ILE A 240 -11.41 -8.14 7.17
N GLU A 241 -12.20 -9.21 7.21
CA GLU A 241 -13.59 -9.15 7.70
C GLU A 241 -13.67 -8.69 9.17
N ARG A 242 -12.68 -9.01 10.00
CA ARG A 242 -12.61 -8.49 11.37
C ARG A 242 -12.28 -7.00 11.45
N GLU A 243 -11.54 -6.47 10.47
CA GLU A 243 -11.23 -5.03 10.40
C GLU A 243 -12.46 -4.19 9.99
N ILE A 244 -13.33 -4.73 9.13
CA ILE A 244 -14.46 -3.97 8.55
C ILE A 244 -15.38 -3.32 9.60
N PRO A 245 -15.81 -3.99 10.68
CA PRO A 245 -16.64 -3.36 11.71
C PRO A 245 -15.97 -2.19 12.42
N GLU A 246 -14.65 -2.20 12.48
CA GLU A 246 -13.83 -1.17 13.12
C GLU A 246 -13.63 0.07 12.22
N LEU A 247 -13.97 -0.04 10.91
CA LEU A 247 -13.80 1.07 9.95
C LEU A 247 -14.90 2.14 10.08
N GLY A 248 -15.93 1.86 10.89
CA GLY A 248 -17.06 2.77 11.05
C GLY A 248 -18.00 2.81 9.84
N PRO A 249 -19.00 3.70 9.86
CA PRO A 249 -19.93 3.83 8.74
C PRO A 249 -19.22 4.38 7.50
N HIS A 250 -19.43 3.73 6.37
CA HIS A 250 -18.92 4.14 5.07
C HIS A 250 -20.05 4.19 4.03
N PRO A 251 -19.95 5.04 2.99
CA PRO A 251 -20.89 4.98 1.86
C PRO A 251 -20.75 3.63 1.14
N PRO A 252 -21.74 3.26 0.30
CA PRO A 252 -21.61 2.07 -0.55
C PRO A 252 -20.30 2.11 -1.34
N TYR A 253 -19.59 0.98 -1.40
CA TYR A 253 -18.37 0.85 -2.16
C TYR A 253 -18.63 1.07 -3.64
N ARG A 254 -17.70 1.73 -4.30
CA ARG A 254 -17.85 2.10 -5.71
C ARG A 254 -17.59 0.91 -6.64
N PRO A 255 -18.27 0.83 -7.78
CA PRO A 255 -17.96 -0.11 -8.84
C PRO A 255 -16.63 0.26 -9.53
N SER A 256 -16.14 -0.63 -10.40
CA SER A 256 -14.99 -0.32 -11.26
C SER A 256 -15.26 0.88 -12.15
N SER A 257 -14.26 1.75 -12.26
CA SER A 257 -14.34 2.95 -13.09
C SER A 257 -14.26 2.63 -14.59
N PRO A 258 -14.78 3.50 -15.46
CA PRO A 258 -14.57 3.37 -16.90
C PRO A 258 -13.08 3.38 -17.29
N GLN A 259 -12.25 4.12 -16.55
CA GLN A 259 -10.81 4.19 -16.77
C GLN A 259 -10.15 2.83 -16.52
N PHE A 260 -10.51 2.14 -15.43
CA PHE A 260 -10.06 0.77 -15.19
C PHE A 260 -10.40 -0.13 -16.37
N THR A 261 -11.66 -0.13 -16.79
CA THR A 261 -12.13 -0.97 -17.89
C THR A 261 -11.36 -0.72 -19.19
N GLN A 262 -11.09 0.54 -19.50
CA GLN A 262 -10.33 0.93 -20.70
C GLN A 262 -8.87 0.45 -20.63
N VAL A 263 -8.19 0.71 -19.50
CA VAL A 263 -6.79 0.30 -19.31
C VAL A 263 -6.66 -1.22 -19.27
N HIS A 264 -7.57 -1.90 -18.58
CA HIS A 264 -7.59 -3.36 -18.50
C HIS A 264 -7.76 -3.98 -19.91
N ALA A 265 -8.78 -3.56 -20.68
CA ALA A 265 -8.99 -4.03 -22.03
C ALA A 265 -7.77 -3.78 -22.95
N ARG A 266 -7.16 -2.59 -22.81
CA ARG A 266 -5.99 -2.19 -23.61
C ARG A 266 -4.75 -3.04 -23.29
N LEU A 267 -4.48 -3.32 -22.04
CA LEU A 267 -3.27 -4.05 -21.62
C LEU A 267 -3.43 -5.57 -21.72
N CYS A 268 -4.65 -6.07 -21.55
CA CYS A 268 -4.93 -7.50 -21.39
C CYS A 268 -5.53 -8.16 -22.63
N GLY A 269 -5.89 -7.38 -23.64
CA GLY A 269 -6.33 -7.92 -24.94
C GLY A 269 -7.75 -8.51 -24.94
N HIS A 270 -8.65 -7.97 -24.12
CA HIS A 270 -10.06 -8.36 -24.06
C HIS A 270 -10.98 -7.22 -24.47
#